data_54ce374fb4ddb9d9023d9eb26386adca
#
_entry.id   54ce374fb4ddb9d9023d9eb26386adca
#
_cell.length_a   1.000
_cell.length_b   1.000
_cell.length_c   1.000
_cell.angle_alpha   90.00
_cell.angle_beta   90.00
_cell.angle_gamma   90.00
#
_symmetry.space_group_name_H-M   'P 1'
#
loop_
_entity.id
_entity.type
_entity.pdbx_description
1 polymer ?
#
loop_
_entity_poly.entity_id
_entity_poly.type
_entity_poly.pdbx_seq_one_letter_code
_entity_poly.pdbx_strand_id
1 'polypeptide(L)'
;QALFEALDRKTAVPLIPEFQDYVLDELRRRRWLKPLRVISIRERLGAWLLLCKKDDANIVKVLEDGLKASAIRIPGTLQDPHGFDSVHSVTSYLSAFGVTVAERIREQFQPLFDPAAEQLSPEILRINDHIREHAGYSLYPAQLAVAESVKRKLSEGKSAFIVAECGSGKTKIGATALAAYQAQKRKKTFNIILCPAHVAKKWVREIAETLPDTAGVLVRSITELDSLYAQYRQGDKSIYAVISKEKARDGYMRSPAVLFDARKGAFRCPGCGSVIELPS
;
A
#
# COMPACT_ATOMS: atom_id res chain seq x y z
N GLN A 1 -33.53 -1.99 -3.25
CA GLN A 1 -32.86 -0.67 -3.24
C GLN A 1 -31.35 -0.82 -3.37
N ALA A 2 -30.65 -1.58 -2.50
CA ALA A 2 -29.20 -1.81 -2.58
C ALA A 2 -28.71 -2.39 -3.92
N LEU A 3 -29.52 -3.22 -4.58
CA LEU A 3 -29.24 -3.76 -5.92
C LEU A 3 -29.21 -2.65 -6.98
N PHE A 4 -30.21 -1.77 -6.95
CA PHE A 4 -30.28 -0.65 -7.90
C PHE A 4 -29.12 0.32 -7.68
N GLU A 5 -28.77 0.61 -6.43
CA GLU A 5 -27.60 1.45 -6.11
C GLU A 5 -26.29 0.83 -6.59
N ALA A 6 -26.13 -0.49 -6.52
CA ALA A 6 -24.96 -1.19 -7.02
C ALA A 6 -24.89 -1.15 -8.56
N LEU A 7 -26.02 -1.26 -9.25
CA LEU A 7 -26.11 -1.13 -10.72
C LEU A 7 -25.82 0.29 -11.17
N ASP A 8 -26.40 1.29 -10.52
CA ASP A 8 -26.15 2.71 -10.80
C ASP A 8 -24.67 3.08 -10.64
N ARG A 9 -24.01 2.52 -9.63
CA ARG A 9 -22.56 2.71 -9.41
C ARG A 9 -21.70 1.83 -10.32
N LYS A 10 -22.28 1.06 -11.23
CA LYS A 10 -21.57 0.10 -12.09
C LYS A 10 -20.73 -0.92 -11.30
N THR A 11 -21.13 -1.24 -10.08
CA THR A 11 -20.45 -2.22 -9.22
C THR A 11 -21.01 -3.64 -9.39
N ALA A 12 -22.09 -3.79 -10.16
CA ALA A 12 -22.66 -5.08 -10.55
C ALA A 12 -22.71 -5.18 -12.08
N VAL A 13 -22.35 -6.34 -12.60
CA VAL A 13 -22.39 -6.64 -14.03
C VAL A 13 -23.42 -7.73 -14.27
N PRO A 14 -24.38 -7.54 -15.19
CA PRO A 14 -25.33 -8.58 -15.52
C PRO A 14 -24.63 -9.74 -16.25
N LEU A 15 -24.95 -10.95 -15.86
CA LEU A 15 -24.53 -12.12 -16.60
C LEU A 15 -25.44 -12.28 -17.81
N ILE A 16 -24.87 -12.52 -19.00
CA ILE A 16 -25.69 -12.74 -20.21
C ILE A 16 -26.57 -13.98 -20.06
N PRO A 17 -27.80 -13.96 -20.61
CA PRO A 17 -28.78 -15.03 -20.40
C PRO A 17 -28.25 -16.41 -20.70
N GLU A 18 -27.45 -16.54 -21.77
CA GLU A 18 -26.92 -17.81 -22.24
C GLU A 18 -25.96 -18.48 -21.21
N PHE A 19 -25.39 -17.69 -20.32
CA PHE A 19 -24.46 -18.19 -19.30
C PHE A 19 -25.11 -18.35 -17.92
N GLN A 20 -26.29 -17.77 -17.69
CA GLN A 20 -26.92 -17.75 -16.38
C GLN A 20 -27.21 -19.15 -15.84
N ASP A 21 -27.88 -19.94 -16.63
CA ASP A 21 -28.32 -21.29 -16.22
C ASP A 21 -27.07 -22.18 -15.99
N TYR A 22 -26.14 -22.16 -16.92
CA TYR A 22 -24.90 -22.93 -16.80
C TYR A 22 -24.12 -22.56 -15.53
N VAL A 23 -23.93 -21.27 -15.28
CA VAL A 23 -23.20 -20.80 -14.10
C VAL A 23 -23.90 -21.18 -12.81
N LEU A 24 -25.24 -21.03 -12.76
CA LEU A 24 -26.02 -21.40 -11.58
C LEU A 24 -25.92 -22.89 -11.30
N ASP A 25 -26.01 -23.72 -12.31
CA ASP A 25 -25.96 -25.18 -12.16
C ASP A 25 -24.58 -25.66 -11.75
N GLU A 26 -23.53 -25.10 -12.33
CA GLU A 26 -22.16 -25.42 -11.95
C GLU A 26 -21.83 -24.95 -10.53
N LEU A 27 -22.26 -23.75 -10.13
CA LEU A 27 -22.07 -23.28 -8.76
C LEU A 27 -22.82 -24.15 -7.74
N ARG A 28 -24.02 -24.63 -8.09
CA ARG A 28 -24.77 -25.60 -7.27
C ARG A 28 -24.04 -26.94 -7.20
N ARG A 29 -23.60 -27.48 -8.34
CA ARG A 29 -22.88 -28.75 -8.44
C ARG A 29 -21.59 -28.73 -7.62
N ARG A 30 -20.83 -27.62 -7.65
CA ARG A 30 -19.60 -27.40 -6.90
C ARG A 30 -19.82 -27.02 -5.43
N ARG A 31 -21.10 -26.87 -5.00
CA ARG A 31 -21.48 -26.40 -3.65
C ARG A 31 -20.90 -25.03 -3.28
N TRP A 32 -20.66 -24.20 -4.28
CA TRP A 32 -20.16 -22.84 -4.11
C TRP A 32 -21.30 -21.81 -3.97
N LEU A 33 -22.50 -22.15 -4.41
CA LEU A 33 -23.67 -21.32 -4.17
C LEU A 33 -24.18 -21.58 -2.75
N LYS A 34 -24.02 -20.59 -1.90
CA LYS A 34 -24.71 -20.58 -0.61
C LYS A 34 -26.17 -20.24 -0.87
N PRO A 35 -27.13 -20.93 -0.22
CA PRO A 35 -28.50 -20.53 -0.29
C PRO A 35 -28.67 -19.15 0.32
N LEU A 36 -28.57 -18.12 -0.51
CA LEU A 36 -29.06 -16.81 -0.16
C LEU A 36 -30.56 -16.93 0.00
N ARG A 37 -31.15 -16.44 1.08
CA ARG A 37 -32.55 -16.13 1.15
C ARG A 37 -32.82 -15.02 0.14
N VAL A 38 -32.93 -15.40 -1.13
CA VAL A 38 -33.28 -14.49 -2.20
C VAL A 38 -34.76 -14.20 -2.01
N ILE A 39 -35.06 -13.04 -1.49
CA ILE A 39 -36.37 -12.44 -1.67
C ILE A 39 -36.57 -12.40 -3.18
N SER A 40 -37.55 -13.15 -3.66
CA SER A 40 -37.86 -13.38 -5.07
C SER A 40 -38.15 -12.05 -5.79
N ILE A 41 -37.17 -11.45 -6.40
CA ILE A 41 -37.36 -10.41 -7.44
C ILE A 41 -37.40 -11.10 -8.82
N ARG A 42 -37.87 -12.32 -8.87
CA ARG A 42 -37.71 -13.24 -9.99
C ARG A 42 -38.44 -12.88 -11.28
N GLU A 43 -39.39 -11.99 -11.26
CA GLU A 43 -40.31 -11.92 -12.41
C GLU A 43 -40.23 -10.65 -13.27
N ARG A 44 -39.41 -9.65 -12.92
CA ARG A 44 -39.42 -8.39 -13.66
C ARG A 44 -38.06 -7.85 -14.17
N LEU A 45 -36.93 -8.41 -13.78
CA LEU A 45 -35.63 -7.77 -14.02
C LEU A 45 -34.53 -8.66 -14.63
N GLY A 46 -34.83 -9.89 -15.02
CA GLY A 46 -33.75 -10.85 -15.35
C GLY A 46 -33.00 -11.33 -14.11
N ALA A 47 -32.24 -12.40 -14.22
CA ALA A 47 -31.44 -12.89 -13.09
C ALA A 47 -30.18 -12.04 -12.93
N TRP A 48 -30.12 -11.26 -11.86
CA TRP A 48 -28.94 -10.50 -11.50
C TRP A 48 -28.20 -11.25 -10.39
N LEU A 49 -26.89 -11.39 -10.55
CA LEU A 49 -25.99 -11.88 -9.50
C LEU A 49 -25.34 -10.68 -8.81
N LEU A 50 -25.68 -10.46 -7.55
CA LEU A 50 -24.89 -9.60 -6.67
C LEU A 50 -23.70 -10.40 -6.20
N LEU A 51 -22.51 -10.03 -6.69
CA LEU A 51 -21.28 -10.72 -6.42
C LEU A 51 -20.52 -9.97 -5.31
N CYS A 52 -20.16 -10.68 -4.25
CA CYS A 52 -19.09 -10.22 -3.40
C CYS A 52 -17.74 -10.63 -4.03
N LYS A 53 -16.63 -9.97 -3.65
CA LYS A 53 -15.31 -10.21 -4.26
C LYS A 53 -14.86 -11.68 -4.33
N LYS A 54 -15.43 -12.56 -3.52
CA LYS A 54 -15.13 -14.01 -3.55
C LYS A 54 -15.94 -14.77 -4.59
N ASP A 55 -17.13 -14.27 -4.91
CA ASP A 55 -18.05 -14.94 -5.83
C ASP A 55 -17.66 -14.64 -7.27
N ASP A 56 -17.09 -13.45 -7.55
CA ASP A 56 -16.57 -13.07 -8.88
C ASP A 56 -15.53 -14.09 -9.38
N ALA A 57 -14.54 -14.44 -8.55
CA ALA A 57 -13.49 -15.38 -8.91
C ALA A 57 -14.06 -16.79 -9.20
N ASN A 58 -15.10 -17.21 -8.48
CA ASN A 58 -15.74 -18.49 -8.68
C ASN A 58 -16.55 -18.53 -9.99
N ILE A 59 -17.21 -17.44 -10.34
CA ILE A 59 -17.96 -17.34 -11.60
C ILE A 59 -17.01 -17.30 -12.78
N VAL A 60 -15.96 -16.50 -12.72
CA VAL A 60 -14.93 -16.45 -13.78
C VAL A 60 -14.36 -17.86 -14.01
N LYS A 61 -14.02 -18.58 -12.94
CA LYS A 61 -13.50 -19.94 -13.03
C LYS A 61 -14.50 -20.92 -13.66
N VAL A 62 -15.78 -20.83 -13.30
CA VAL A 62 -16.84 -21.67 -13.91
C VAL A 62 -16.97 -21.37 -15.40
N LEU A 63 -16.93 -20.10 -15.80
CA LEU A 63 -16.99 -19.69 -17.21
C LEU A 63 -15.77 -20.18 -17.99
N GLU A 64 -14.58 -20.00 -17.44
CA GLU A 64 -13.33 -20.51 -18.05
C GLU A 64 -13.35 -22.03 -18.25
N ASP A 65 -13.76 -22.77 -17.22
CA ASP A 65 -13.85 -24.22 -17.29
C ASP A 65 -14.90 -24.66 -18.32
N GLY A 66 -16.04 -23.94 -18.38
CA GLY A 66 -17.09 -24.21 -19.36
C GLY A 66 -16.67 -23.95 -20.80
N LEU A 67 -15.94 -22.86 -21.04
CA LEU A 67 -15.36 -22.54 -22.36
C LEU A 67 -14.30 -23.57 -22.77
N LYS A 68 -13.40 -23.95 -21.85
CA LYS A 68 -12.38 -24.99 -22.10
C LYS A 68 -13.00 -26.34 -22.42
N ALA A 69 -14.07 -26.71 -21.72
CA ALA A 69 -14.81 -27.95 -21.95
C ALA A 69 -15.78 -27.89 -23.15
N SER A 70 -15.88 -26.75 -23.83
CA SER A 70 -16.88 -26.49 -24.90
C SER A 70 -18.32 -26.69 -24.46
N ALA A 71 -18.58 -26.62 -23.14
CA ALA A 71 -19.92 -26.73 -22.56
C ALA A 71 -20.76 -25.44 -22.78
N ILE A 72 -20.08 -24.32 -22.92
CA ILE A 72 -20.63 -23.02 -23.30
C ILE A 72 -19.80 -22.43 -24.45
N ARG A 73 -20.42 -21.55 -25.22
CA ARG A 73 -19.77 -20.83 -26.32
C ARG A 73 -20.06 -19.35 -26.17
N ILE A 74 -19.07 -18.52 -26.51
CA ILE A 74 -19.30 -17.08 -26.57
C ILE A 74 -20.27 -16.80 -27.71
N PRO A 75 -21.41 -16.12 -27.45
CA PRO A 75 -22.35 -15.76 -28.49
C PRO A 75 -21.69 -14.95 -29.60
N GLY A 76 -22.10 -15.17 -30.85
CA GLY A 76 -21.52 -14.44 -32.00
C GLY A 76 -21.65 -12.92 -31.91
N THR A 77 -22.68 -12.43 -31.21
CA THR A 77 -22.87 -11.00 -30.91
C THR A 77 -21.81 -10.40 -29.98
N LEU A 78 -21.10 -11.26 -29.21
CA LEU A 78 -20.04 -10.90 -28.30
C LEU A 78 -18.66 -11.33 -28.83
N GLN A 79 -18.61 -12.03 -29.98
CA GLN A 79 -17.36 -12.37 -30.62
C GLN A 79 -16.77 -11.11 -31.22
N ASP A 80 -15.63 -10.71 -30.65
CA ASP A 80 -14.82 -9.60 -31.09
C ASP A 80 -15.56 -8.27 -31.39
N PRO A 81 -16.45 -7.76 -30.50
CA PRO A 81 -17.16 -6.50 -30.74
C PRO A 81 -16.22 -5.30 -30.87
N HIS A 82 -14.94 -5.45 -30.53
CA HIS A 82 -13.93 -4.40 -30.50
C HIS A 82 -12.66 -4.74 -31.30
N GLY A 83 -12.65 -5.79 -32.11
CA GLY A 83 -11.47 -6.17 -32.91
C GLY A 83 -10.36 -6.82 -32.10
N PHE A 84 -10.65 -7.49 -31.00
CA PHE A 84 -9.65 -8.18 -30.15
C PHE A 84 -8.98 -9.35 -30.86
N ASP A 85 -9.63 -9.95 -31.88
CA ASP A 85 -9.05 -11.06 -32.66
C ASP A 85 -7.77 -10.64 -33.40
N SER A 86 -7.58 -9.36 -33.66
CA SER A 86 -6.35 -8.81 -34.24
C SER A 86 -5.24 -8.54 -33.22
N VAL A 87 -5.52 -8.71 -31.92
CA VAL A 87 -4.60 -8.40 -30.83
C VAL A 87 -3.84 -9.64 -30.40
N HIS A 88 -2.62 -9.80 -30.92
CA HIS A 88 -1.77 -10.98 -30.62
C HIS A 88 -0.63 -10.67 -29.66
N SER A 89 -0.49 -9.42 -29.21
CA SER A 89 0.56 -9.00 -28.29
C SER A 89 0.16 -7.76 -27.48
N VAL A 90 0.87 -7.48 -26.40
CA VAL A 90 0.71 -6.24 -25.62
C VAL A 90 0.90 -5.01 -26.51
N THR A 91 1.84 -5.07 -27.45
CA THR A 91 2.11 -3.96 -28.37
C THR A 91 0.91 -3.72 -29.29
N SER A 92 0.35 -4.76 -29.92
CA SER A 92 -0.84 -4.60 -30.77
C SER A 92 -2.06 -4.15 -29.98
N TYR A 93 -2.22 -4.62 -28.74
CA TYR A 93 -3.27 -4.15 -27.83
C TYR A 93 -3.13 -2.64 -27.53
N LEU A 94 -1.94 -2.20 -27.13
CA LEU A 94 -1.70 -0.79 -26.84
C LEU A 94 -1.80 0.10 -28.10
N SER A 95 -1.46 -0.43 -29.27
CA SER A 95 -1.65 0.29 -30.53
C SER A 95 -3.13 0.49 -30.86
N ALA A 96 -3.97 -0.50 -30.59
CA ALA A 96 -5.40 -0.43 -30.86
C ALA A 96 -6.19 0.35 -29.77
N PHE A 97 -5.84 0.16 -28.50
CA PHE A 97 -6.62 0.64 -27.36
C PHE A 97 -5.87 1.56 -26.40
N GLY A 98 -4.60 1.86 -26.65
CA GLY A 98 -3.72 2.60 -25.73
C GLY A 98 -4.27 3.96 -25.35
N VAL A 99 -4.89 4.68 -26.26
CA VAL A 99 -5.52 5.99 -25.97
C VAL A 99 -6.67 5.81 -24.98
N THR A 100 -7.58 4.89 -25.25
CA THR A 100 -8.75 4.61 -24.37
C THR A 100 -8.31 4.12 -22.99
N VAL A 101 -7.28 3.26 -22.94
CA VAL A 101 -6.71 2.79 -21.66
C VAL A 101 -6.08 3.95 -20.89
N ALA A 102 -5.33 4.82 -21.58
CA ALA A 102 -4.70 5.99 -20.96
C ALA A 102 -5.75 6.98 -20.40
N GLU A 103 -6.84 7.21 -21.15
CA GLU A 103 -7.96 8.05 -20.70
C GLU A 103 -8.63 7.46 -19.45
N ARG A 104 -8.93 6.17 -19.45
CA ARG A 104 -9.50 5.47 -18.29
C ARG A 104 -8.59 5.53 -17.07
N ILE A 105 -7.30 5.35 -17.27
CA ILE A 105 -6.32 5.47 -16.19
C ILE A 105 -6.29 6.90 -15.64
N ARG A 106 -6.30 7.92 -16.51
CA ARG A 106 -6.33 9.32 -16.09
C ARG A 106 -7.61 9.68 -15.34
N GLU A 107 -8.76 9.18 -15.77
CA GLU A 107 -10.04 9.37 -15.08
C GLU A 107 -10.05 8.76 -13.67
N GLN A 108 -9.49 7.55 -13.52
CA GLN A 108 -9.50 6.82 -12.25
C GLN A 108 -8.36 7.21 -11.30
N PHE A 109 -7.21 7.56 -11.86
CA PHE A 109 -5.98 7.83 -11.11
C PHE A 109 -5.44 9.21 -11.48
N GLN A 110 -6.06 10.25 -10.95
CA GLN A 110 -5.49 11.59 -11.08
C GLN A 110 -4.11 11.63 -10.41
N PRO A 111 -3.07 12.07 -11.12
CA PRO A 111 -1.74 12.17 -10.54
C PRO A 111 -1.75 13.18 -9.38
N LEU A 112 -1.04 12.86 -8.31
CA LEU A 112 -0.87 13.78 -7.17
C LEU A 112 -0.04 15.02 -7.54
N PHE A 113 0.75 14.90 -8.59
CA PHE A 113 1.55 15.96 -9.20
C PHE A 113 1.73 15.60 -10.68
N ASP A 114 1.38 16.53 -11.55
CA ASP A 114 1.59 16.40 -12.98
C ASP A 114 2.77 17.29 -13.41
N PRO A 115 3.95 16.71 -13.72
CA PRO A 115 5.12 17.48 -14.09
C PRO A 115 4.98 18.22 -15.45
N ALA A 116 3.97 17.86 -16.27
CA ALA A 116 3.68 18.54 -17.52
C ALA A 116 2.84 19.81 -17.33
N ALA A 117 2.05 19.87 -16.26
CA ALA A 117 1.12 20.96 -15.99
C ALA A 117 1.49 21.80 -14.76
N GLU A 118 2.33 21.28 -13.87
CA GLU A 118 2.60 21.89 -12.58
C GLU A 118 4.10 22.09 -12.34
N GLN A 119 4.44 23.09 -11.53
CA GLN A 119 5.82 23.32 -11.11
C GLN A 119 6.09 22.65 -9.75
N LEU A 120 7.33 22.19 -9.57
CA LEU A 120 7.81 21.69 -8.28
C LEU A 120 7.78 22.81 -7.23
N SER A 121 7.44 22.44 -6.01
CA SER A 121 7.44 23.39 -4.90
C SER A 121 8.85 23.90 -4.59
N PRO A 122 8.96 25.16 -4.07
CA PRO A 122 10.25 25.74 -3.71
C PRO A 122 11.03 24.90 -2.69
N GLU A 123 10.34 24.18 -1.82
CA GLU A 123 10.94 23.28 -0.82
C GLU A 123 11.69 22.13 -1.48
N ILE A 124 11.05 21.47 -2.48
CA ILE A 124 11.68 20.37 -3.24
C ILE A 124 12.91 20.87 -4.00
N LEU A 125 12.79 22.02 -4.65
CA LEU A 125 13.90 22.62 -5.39
C LEU A 125 15.08 22.94 -4.48
N ARG A 126 14.86 23.57 -3.33
CA ARG A 126 15.92 23.88 -2.34
C ARG A 126 16.61 22.62 -1.83
N ILE A 127 15.89 21.55 -1.55
CA ILE A 127 16.50 20.28 -1.13
C ILE A 127 17.33 19.68 -2.26
N ASN A 128 16.84 19.72 -3.50
CA ASN A 128 17.61 19.24 -4.65
C ASN A 128 18.88 20.06 -4.91
N ASP A 129 18.82 21.37 -4.73
CA ASP A 129 20.00 22.25 -4.82
C ASP A 129 21.00 21.93 -3.71
N HIS A 130 20.55 21.71 -2.48
CA HIS A 130 21.39 21.26 -1.39
C HIS A 130 22.08 19.92 -1.70
N ILE A 131 21.37 18.93 -2.25
CA ILE A 131 21.96 17.64 -2.67
C ILE A 131 23.05 17.89 -3.73
N ARG A 132 22.78 18.76 -4.70
CA ARG A 132 23.74 19.09 -5.76
C ARG A 132 25.00 19.71 -5.21
N GLU A 133 24.88 20.64 -4.25
CA GLU A 133 26.01 21.34 -3.65
C GLU A 133 26.86 20.45 -2.74
N HIS A 134 26.22 19.56 -1.96
CA HIS A 134 26.92 18.77 -0.95
C HIS A 134 27.28 17.35 -1.40
N ALA A 135 26.50 16.76 -2.32
CA ALA A 135 26.73 15.40 -2.79
C ALA A 135 27.19 15.32 -4.26
N GLY A 136 27.20 16.46 -4.97
CA GLY A 136 27.70 16.55 -6.36
C GLY A 136 26.77 15.99 -7.42
N TYR A 137 25.50 15.70 -7.11
CA TYR A 137 24.51 15.24 -8.07
C TYR A 137 23.12 15.80 -7.77
N SER A 138 22.23 15.76 -8.75
CA SER A 138 20.83 16.14 -8.60
C SER A 138 19.92 14.91 -8.73
N LEU A 139 18.75 14.97 -8.13
CA LEU A 139 17.72 13.97 -8.35
C LEU A 139 17.18 14.05 -9.79
N TYR A 140 16.83 12.90 -10.34
CA TYR A 140 16.16 12.85 -11.64
C TYR A 140 14.76 13.49 -11.60
N PRO A 141 14.28 14.06 -12.72
CA PRO A 141 12.95 14.69 -12.75
C PRO A 141 11.82 13.78 -12.23
N ALA A 142 11.86 12.49 -12.58
CA ALA A 142 10.89 11.51 -12.08
C ALA A 142 10.97 11.32 -10.55
N GLN A 143 12.16 11.34 -9.96
CA GLN A 143 12.34 11.25 -8.51
C GLN A 143 11.79 12.49 -7.80
N LEU A 144 12.01 13.68 -8.37
CA LEU A 144 11.47 14.94 -7.85
C LEU A 144 9.96 14.97 -7.92
N ALA A 145 9.36 14.50 -9.01
CA ALA A 145 7.90 14.40 -9.17
C ALA A 145 7.27 13.47 -8.12
N VAL A 146 7.92 12.33 -7.86
CA VAL A 146 7.45 11.41 -6.80
C VAL A 146 7.63 12.03 -5.41
N ALA A 147 8.74 12.71 -5.14
CA ALA A 147 8.97 13.40 -3.87
C ALA A 147 7.93 14.51 -3.62
N GLU A 148 7.57 15.30 -4.64
CA GLU A 148 6.51 16.30 -4.57
C GLU A 148 5.15 15.66 -4.28
N SER A 149 4.81 14.56 -4.96
CA SER A 149 3.57 13.80 -4.74
C SER A 149 3.46 13.29 -3.30
N VAL A 150 4.53 12.72 -2.77
CA VAL A 150 4.60 12.24 -1.38
C VAL A 150 4.45 13.40 -0.39
N LYS A 151 5.16 14.52 -0.61
CA LYS A 151 5.04 15.73 0.22
C LYS A 151 3.60 16.22 0.28
N ARG A 152 2.89 16.28 -0.85
CA ARG A 152 1.48 16.68 -0.92
C ARG A 152 0.60 15.78 -0.06
N LYS A 153 0.76 14.44 -0.17
CA LYS A 153 0.00 13.50 0.67
C LYS A 153 0.26 13.67 2.15
N LEU A 154 1.50 13.85 2.54
CA LEU A 154 1.86 14.12 3.93
C LEU A 154 1.26 15.45 4.42
N SER A 155 1.18 16.46 3.56
CA SER A 155 0.59 17.76 3.88
C SER A 155 -0.93 17.67 4.12
N GLU A 156 -1.60 16.72 3.48
CA GLU A 156 -3.01 16.38 3.73
C GLU A 156 -3.22 15.54 5.01
N GLY A 157 -2.18 15.19 5.74
CA GLY A 157 -2.24 14.29 6.90
C GLY A 157 -2.47 12.83 6.51
N LYS A 158 -2.19 12.45 5.26
CA LYS A 158 -2.37 11.10 4.74
C LYS A 158 -1.04 10.37 4.59
N SER A 159 -1.11 9.04 4.53
CA SER A 159 0.05 8.19 4.23
C SER A 159 0.32 8.17 2.72
N ALA A 160 1.59 7.94 2.36
CA ALA A 160 2.02 7.71 0.99
C ALA A 160 2.74 6.37 0.87
N PHE A 161 2.58 5.71 -0.27
CA PHE A 161 3.24 4.45 -0.58
C PHE A 161 4.02 4.59 -1.89
N ILE A 162 5.34 4.39 -1.85
CA ILE A 162 6.20 4.49 -3.03
C ILE A 162 6.50 3.08 -3.54
N VAL A 163 5.93 2.74 -4.69
CA VAL A 163 6.21 1.49 -5.41
C VAL A 163 7.17 1.81 -6.55
N ALA A 164 8.35 1.22 -6.52
CA ALA A 164 9.36 1.42 -7.54
C ALA A 164 10.37 0.26 -7.52
N GLU A 165 11.08 0.04 -8.62
CA GLU A 165 12.09 -1.00 -8.76
C GLU A 165 13.30 -0.80 -7.83
N CYS A 166 14.08 -1.86 -7.63
CA CYS A 166 15.34 -1.77 -6.89
C CYS A 166 16.30 -0.82 -7.64
N GLY A 167 16.98 0.05 -6.90
CA GLY A 167 17.89 1.02 -7.50
C GLY A 167 17.25 2.36 -7.93
N SER A 168 15.92 2.49 -7.94
CA SER A 168 15.22 3.73 -8.33
C SER A 168 15.43 4.94 -7.40
N GLY A 169 16.17 4.79 -6.29
CA GLY A 169 16.45 5.88 -5.35
C GLY A 169 15.36 6.14 -4.32
N LYS A 170 14.51 5.15 -3.97
CA LYS A 170 13.41 5.30 -3.00
C LYS A 170 13.82 5.96 -1.69
N THR A 171 15.02 5.66 -1.19
CA THR A 171 15.57 6.26 0.03
C THR A 171 15.72 7.76 -0.10
N LYS A 172 16.33 8.23 -1.20
CA LYS A 172 16.49 9.66 -1.49
C LYS A 172 15.15 10.35 -1.72
N ILE A 173 14.25 9.73 -2.48
CA ILE A 173 12.90 10.25 -2.71
C ILE A 173 12.18 10.45 -1.38
N GLY A 174 12.19 9.45 -0.50
CA GLY A 174 11.55 9.52 0.82
C GLY A 174 12.16 10.59 1.72
N ALA A 175 13.50 10.66 1.77
CA ALA A 175 14.22 11.69 2.55
C ALA A 175 13.91 13.10 2.04
N THR A 176 13.93 13.30 0.71
CA THR A 176 13.62 14.60 0.08
C THR A 176 12.17 15.02 0.36
N ALA A 177 11.21 14.11 0.22
CA ALA A 177 9.80 14.40 0.50
C ALA A 177 9.56 14.80 1.97
N LEU A 178 10.17 14.08 2.91
CA LEU A 178 10.09 14.39 4.35
C LEU A 178 10.72 15.74 4.67
N ALA A 179 11.92 16.04 4.12
CA ALA A 179 12.59 17.30 4.30
C ALA A 179 11.76 18.48 3.78
N ALA A 180 11.22 18.34 2.57
CA ALA A 180 10.39 19.36 1.96
C ALA A 180 9.06 19.57 2.74
N TYR A 181 8.46 18.50 3.23
CA TYR A 181 7.29 18.57 4.11
C TYR A 181 7.59 19.34 5.40
N GLN A 182 8.74 19.06 6.05
CA GLN A 182 9.16 19.75 7.27
C GLN A 182 9.43 21.22 7.02
N ALA A 183 10.14 21.54 5.93
CA ALA A 183 10.43 22.91 5.53
C ALA A 183 9.13 23.72 5.30
N GLN A 184 8.12 23.10 4.69
CA GLN A 184 6.81 23.70 4.51
C GLN A 184 6.09 23.97 5.84
N LYS A 185 6.15 23.05 6.78
CA LYS A 185 5.52 23.19 8.10
C LYS A 185 6.24 24.12 9.05
N ARG A 186 7.51 24.45 8.76
CA ARG A 186 8.40 25.26 9.62
C ARG A 186 8.47 24.75 11.07
N LYS A 187 8.42 23.42 11.23
CA LYS A 187 8.43 22.78 12.54
C LYS A 187 9.49 21.69 12.57
N LYS A 188 10.21 21.60 13.67
CA LYS A 188 11.07 20.43 13.91
C LYS A 188 10.22 19.17 14.05
N THR A 189 10.76 18.05 13.64
CA THR A 189 10.08 16.76 13.69
C THR A 189 11.00 15.67 14.23
N PHE A 190 10.41 14.70 14.90
CA PHE A 190 11.06 13.47 15.27
C PHE A 190 10.60 12.36 14.32
N ASN A 191 11.52 11.88 13.49
CA ASN A 191 11.24 10.93 12.44
C ASN A 191 11.83 9.57 12.79
N ILE A 192 11.03 8.52 12.67
CA ILE A 192 11.48 7.15 12.90
C ILE A 192 11.51 6.43 11.55
N ILE A 193 12.68 5.93 11.18
CA ILE A 193 12.89 5.14 9.96
C ILE A 193 13.08 3.69 10.34
N LEU A 194 12.13 2.85 9.93
CA LEU A 194 12.20 1.40 10.07
C LEU A 194 12.74 0.76 8.79
N CYS A 195 13.85 0.05 8.90
CA CYS A 195 14.47 -0.58 7.74
C CYS A 195 15.11 -1.95 8.12
N PRO A 196 15.46 -2.80 7.15
CA PRO A 196 16.29 -3.98 7.42
C PRO A 196 17.66 -3.59 7.98
N ALA A 197 18.23 -4.40 8.87
CA ALA A 197 19.48 -4.07 9.58
C ALA A 197 20.66 -3.74 8.65
N HIS A 198 20.78 -4.47 7.52
CA HIS A 198 21.87 -4.29 6.56
C HIS A 198 21.85 -2.94 5.81
N VAL A 199 20.68 -2.27 5.74
CA VAL A 199 20.57 -0.94 5.08
C VAL A 199 20.53 0.23 6.07
N ALA A 200 20.51 -0.02 7.38
CA ALA A 200 20.38 1.04 8.38
C ALA A 200 21.51 2.09 8.32
N LYS A 201 22.76 1.65 8.18
CA LYS A 201 23.90 2.55 7.99
C LYS A 201 23.80 3.37 6.70
N LYS A 202 23.25 2.76 5.62
CA LYS A 202 23.01 3.48 4.37
C LYS A 202 22.00 4.60 4.58
N TRP A 203 20.91 4.36 5.30
CA TRP A 203 19.92 5.38 5.61
C TRP A 203 20.52 6.58 6.35
N VAL A 204 21.37 6.34 7.36
CA VAL A 204 22.05 7.42 8.09
C VAL A 204 22.89 8.29 7.15
N ARG A 205 23.65 7.66 6.23
CA ARG A 205 24.45 8.38 5.23
C ARG A 205 23.58 9.16 4.25
N GLU A 206 22.53 8.53 3.71
CA GLU A 206 21.62 9.17 2.76
C GLU A 206 20.92 10.40 3.37
N ILE A 207 20.57 10.33 4.67
CA ILE A 207 19.99 11.46 5.39
C ILE A 207 21.02 12.60 5.47
N ALA A 208 22.25 12.32 5.86
CA ALA A 208 23.29 13.32 5.97
C ALA A 208 23.60 14.04 4.64
N GLU A 209 23.51 13.31 3.52
CA GLU A 209 23.70 13.86 2.17
C GLU A 209 22.48 14.65 1.66
N THR A 210 21.28 14.35 2.15
CA THR A 210 20.03 14.91 1.61
C THR A 210 19.53 16.12 2.39
N LEU A 211 19.78 16.13 3.69
CA LEU A 211 19.13 17.05 4.61
C LEU A 211 20.10 18.04 5.22
N PRO A 212 19.88 19.36 5.02
CA PRO A 212 20.69 20.37 5.67
C PRO A 212 20.46 20.32 7.20
N ASP A 213 21.52 20.52 7.95
CA ASP A 213 21.50 20.67 9.42
C ASP A 213 20.80 19.57 10.21
N THR A 214 20.77 18.35 9.67
CA THR A 214 20.03 17.24 10.25
C THR A 214 20.94 16.08 10.64
N ALA A 215 20.71 15.49 11.81
CA ALA A 215 21.41 14.31 12.25
C ALA A 215 20.57 13.05 12.00
N GLY A 216 21.09 12.16 11.16
CA GLY A 216 20.62 10.78 11.12
C GLY A 216 21.32 9.96 12.21
N VAL A 217 20.59 9.34 13.11
CA VAL A 217 21.13 8.57 14.23
C VAL A 217 20.74 7.12 14.12
N LEU A 218 21.75 6.23 14.11
CA LEU A 218 21.50 4.78 14.16
C LEU A 218 21.13 4.38 15.60
N VAL A 219 19.90 3.95 15.79
CA VAL A 219 19.35 3.50 17.08
C VAL A 219 19.58 2.01 17.27
N ARG A 220 20.15 1.64 18.40
CA ARG A 220 20.51 0.26 18.74
C ARG A 220 19.59 -0.37 19.78
N SER A 221 18.85 0.45 20.54
CA SER A 221 17.92 0.01 21.57
C SER A 221 16.77 0.99 21.75
N ILE A 222 15.70 0.55 22.41
CA ILE A 222 14.57 1.44 22.75
C ILE A 222 14.99 2.51 23.75
N THR A 223 15.86 2.19 24.69
CA THR A 223 16.39 3.18 25.65
C THR A 223 17.15 4.32 24.93
N GLU A 224 17.88 3.98 23.87
CA GLU A 224 18.55 4.99 23.05
C GLU A 224 17.54 5.85 22.28
N LEU A 225 16.43 5.24 21.79
CA LEU A 225 15.35 5.98 21.14
C LEU A 225 14.69 6.97 22.08
N ASP A 226 14.42 6.56 23.34
CA ASP A 226 13.83 7.42 24.37
C ASP A 226 14.78 8.59 24.70
N SER A 227 16.08 8.32 24.81
CA SER A 227 17.10 9.35 25.03
C SER A 227 17.16 10.35 23.88
N LEU A 228 17.09 9.88 22.64
CA LEU A 228 17.02 10.74 21.46
C LEU A 228 15.75 11.58 21.42
N TYR A 229 14.62 11.00 21.83
CA TYR A 229 13.37 11.74 21.92
C TYR A 229 13.42 12.83 22.99
N ALA A 230 14.05 12.57 24.13
CA ALA A 230 14.29 13.58 25.15
C ALA A 230 15.17 14.72 24.63
N GLN A 231 16.26 14.42 23.89
CA GLN A 231 17.10 15.42 23.24
C GLN A 231 16.33 16.24 22.20
N TYR A 232 15.49 15.59 21.40
CA TYR A 232 14.62 16.27 20.43
C TYR A 232 13.69 17.27 21.13
N ARG A 233 13.11 16.91 22.27
CA ARG A 233 12.21 17.81 23.02
C ARG A 233 12.92 19.07 23.50
N GLN A 234 14.19 18.97 23.89
CA GLN A 234 14.99 20.06 24.43
C GLN A 234 15.73 20.87 23.35
N GLY A 235 16.06 20.27 22.21
CA GLY A 235 16.82 20.90 21.13
C GLY A 235 15.94 21.59 20.09
N ASP A 236 16.57 22.21 19.11
CA ASP A 236 15.91 22.97 18.04
C ASP A 236 15.91 22.24 16.69
N LYS A 237 16.64 21.12 16.58
CA LYS A 237 16.82 20.39 15.32
C LYS A 237 15.87 19.23 15.17
N SER A 238 15.52 18.92 13.92
CA SER A 238 14.84 17.65 13.58
C SER A 238 15.77 16.47 13.77
N ILE A 239 15.25 15.35 14.24
CA ILE A 239 16.01 14.11 14.41
C ILE A 239 15.42 13.02 13.51
N TYR A 240 16.31 12.25 12.90
CA TYR A 240 15.98 11.06 12.12
C TYR A 240 16.57 9.83 12.81
N ALA A 241 15.74 9.14 13.58
CA ALA A 241 16.09 7.90 14.27
C ALA A 241 15.96 6.73 13.31
N VAL A 242 17.07 6.10 12.94
CA VAL A 242 17.10 4.92 12.07
C VAL A 242 17.22 3.68 12.92
N ILE A 243 16.20 2.83 12.91
CA ILE A 243 16.16 1.59 13.69
C ILE A 243 15.87 0.39 12.78
N SER A 244 16.50 -0.74 13.04
CA SER A 244 16.20 -1.95 12.27
C SER A 244 14.87 -2.57 12.71
N LYS A 245 14.18 -3.24 11.77
CA LYS A 245 12.93 -3.95 12.04
C LYS A 245 13.09 -4.97 13.17
N GLU A 246 14.23 -5.64 13.20
CA GLU A 246 14.56 -6.64 14.22
C GLU A 246 14.65 -5.99 15.60
N LYS A 247 15.37 -4.86 15.69
CA LYS A 247 15.49 -4.11 16.96
C LYS A 247 14.16 -3.50 17.41
N ALA A 248 13.38 -2.97 16.48
CA ALA A 248 12.05 -2.45 16.78
C ALA A 248 11.11 -3.54 17.29
N ARG A 249 11.15 -4.73 16.67
CA ARG A 249 10.39 -5.89 17.11
C ARG A 249 10.79 -6.35 18.51
N ASP A 250 12.09 -6.42 18.79
CA ASP A 250 12.62 -6.93 20.05
C ASP A 250 12.59 -5.87 21.17
N GLY A 251 12.28 -4.64 20.82
CA GLY A 251 12.33 -3.47 21.71
C GLY A 251 11.06 -3.20 22.52
N TYR A 252 10.00 -4.02 22.41
CA TYR A 252 8.85 -3.84 23.28
C TYR A 252 9.21 -4.18 24.74
N MET A 253 8.63 -3.43 25.66
CA MET A 253 8.85 -3.65 27.09
C MET A 253 8.35 -5.05 27.46
N ARG A 254 9.27 -5.93 27.80
CA ARG A 254 8.97 -7.26 28.34
C ARG A 254 8.89 -7.12 29.86
N SER A 255 7.71 -7.21 30.42
CA SER A 255 7.58 -7.52 31.83
C SER A 255 7.66 -9.04 31.99
N PRO A 256 8.45 -9.55 32.95
CA PRO A 256 8.47 -10.99 33.17
C PRO A 256 7.07 -11.47 33.54
N ALA A 257 6.60 -12.54 32.90
CA ALA A 257 5.32 -13.14 33.21
C ALA A 257 5.33 -13.73 34.64
N VAL A 258 6.52 -14.13 35.11
CA VAL A 258 6.77 -14.65 36.45
C VAL A 258 8.12 -14.15 36.96
N LEU A 259 8.25 -13.97 38.27
CA LEU A 259 9.50 -13.68 38.96
C LEU A 259 9.92 -14.94 39.74
N PHE A 260 11.20 -15.32 39.63
CA PHE A 260 11.74 -16.42 40.45
C PHE A 260 12.29 -15.85 41.73
N ASP A 261 11.70 -16.26 42.88
CA ASP A 261 12.20 -15.95 44.22
C ASP A 261 13.21 -17.03 44.66
N ALA A 262 14.49 -16.74 44.47
CA ALA A 262 15.57 -17.68 44.79
C ALA A 262 15.63 -18.06 46.27
N ARG A 263 15.14 -17.20 47.17
CA ARG A 263 15.13 -17.49 48.61
C ARG A 263 14.06 -18.52 49.00
N LYS A 264 12.98 -18.54 48.23
CA LYS A 264 11.83 -19.43 48.50
C LYS A 264 11.74 -20.57 47.48
N GLY A 265 12.58 -20.59 46.46
CA GLY A 265 12.57 -21.57 45.38
C GLY A 265 11.24 -21.59 44.57
N ALA A 266 10.53 -20.49 44.53
CA ALA A 266 9.18 -20.43 43.96
C ALA A 266 9.02 -19.34 42.91
N PHE A 267 8.16 -19.58 41.91
CA PHE A 267 7.74 -18.55 40.94
C PHE A 267 6.62 -17.69 41.55
N ARG A 268 6.68 -16.37 41.29
CA ARG A 268 5.71 -15.40 41.79
C ARG A 268 5.13 -14.56 40.67
N CYS A 269 3.87 -14.17 40.84
CA CYS A 269 3.22 -13.19 39.98
C CYS A 269 3.89 -11.81 40.16
N PRO A 270 4.37 -11.15 39.09
CA PRO A 270 4.99 -9.83 39.21
C PRO A 270 4.02 -8.71 39.63
N GLY A 271 2.72 -8.90 39.41
CA GLY A 271 1.68 -7.91 39.76
C GLY A 271 1.22 -7.97 41.20
N CYS A 272 1.00 -9.17 41.78
CA CYS A 272 0.45 -9.34 43.12
C CYS A 272 1.39 -10.07 44.10
N GLY A 273 2.52 -10.61 43.66
CA GLY A 273 3.49 -11.32 44.49
C GLY A 273 3.06 -12.73 44.93
N SER A 274 1.87 -13.21 44.52
CA SER A 274 1.41 -14.57 44.89
C SER A 274 2.30 -15.65 44.26
N VAL A 275 2.45 -16.76 44.96
CA VAL A 275 3.17 -17.95 44.45
C VAL A 275 2.37 -18.57 43.31
N ILE A 276 3.05 -18.91 42.22
CA ILE A 276 2.47 -19.61 41.09
C ILE A 276 2.84 -21.07 41.20
N GLU A 277 1.85 -21.92 41.39
CA GLU A 277 2.01 -23.37 41.37
C GLU A 277 2.07 -23.83 39.92
N LEU A 278 3.16 -24.50 39.53
CA LEU A 278 3.24 -25.12 38.19
C LEU A 278 2.41 -26.42 38.25
N PRO A 279 1.61 -26.69 37.21
CA PRO A 279 0.92 -27.97 37.12
C PRO A 279 1.95 -29.09 37.07
N SER A 280 1.73 -30.11 37.92
CA SER A 280 2.55 -31.33 38.05
C SER A 280 2.54 -32.16 36.78
#